data_828695d79f58a82d214ba964d6730a16
#
_entry.id   828695d79f58a82d214ba964d6730a16
#
_cell.length_a   1.000
_cell.length_b   1.000
_cell.length_c   1.000
_cell.angle_alpha   90.00
_cell.angle_beta   90.00
_cell.angle_gamma   90.00
#
_symmetry.space_group_name_H-M   'P 1'
#
loop_
_entity.id
_entity.type
_entity.pdbx_description
1 polymer ?
#
loop_
_entity_poly.entity_id
_entity_poly.type
_entity_poly.pdbx_seq_one_letter_code
_entity_poly.pdbx_strand_id
1 'polypeptide(L)'
;MRSASAGVPGQTLDDARAMLRAKFGYPDFRPPQIRAVQAVIGRRDALIVLPTGGGKSLCFQVPALIRPGLTLVVSPLISLMKDQVDALERRGLPAAFINSTLSSTDVANRLARAQDGELKLLYLAPERLEAGRTVDRLISIGISMLAVDEAHCISEWGHDFRPSYRRIGAIRERLQRPQTVALTATATPEVRRDIVKQLELRDAEVVVGGFDRTNLTYHVISTPNQNEKDKAAVKWLRDAPGAAVVYAPTRKAVERMTAVLVRAKVKAVGYHAGLDEDLRRRAQDAFMKESARVIVATSAFGMGIDKPDVRLVVHHAMPGTLESYYQEAGRAGRDGNNSTCVLLHMYPDRFTHEFFIQNAHPDRDTIERVWRVLRDSRDATRLSALSVEDLTARVPPKLGDRKVSAALRALAASGALAVEAPALNRAFVRLLATPARITANLQGERAFDRDVLRALWRVGGPAIQIGVSIDLDRLPRDFGGSYALAIVLDRLQSEQYVAWTRTGGGFRLDPQSRDAKWLPVDWRALERRRLSDLSRLDAVQRYAQTRTCRRAFVLRYFGDPDARDTCDACDRCLGIPGVPSPAQAPTPLSRSRTRLQRS
;
A
#
# COMPACT_ATOMS: atom_id res chain seq x y z
N MET A 1 12.51 -44.29 -15.79
CA MET A 1 11.86 -44.57 -14.50
C MET A 1 12.31 -43.50 -13.50
N ARG A 2 11.48 -42.49 -13.24
CA ARG A 2 11.74 -41.47 -12.22
C ARG A 2 11.17 -41.98 -10.89
N SER A 3 12.01 -42.18 -9.90
CA SER A 3 11.61 -42.63 -8.57
C SER A 3 10.65 -41.62 -7.95
N ALA A 4 9.44 -42.06 -7.65
CA ALA A 4 8.52 -41.34 -6.77
C ALA A 4 9.17 -41.22 -5.40
N SER A 5 9.51 -40.00 -4.98
CA SER A 5 9.95 -39.72 -3.61
C SER A 5 8.83 -40.08 -2.67
N ALA A 6 9.06 -41.10 -1.83
CA ALA A 6 8.16 -41.50 -0.75
C ALA A 6 7.92 -40.28 0.17
N GLY A 7 6.70 -39.76 0.18
CA GLY A 7 6.30 -38.64 1.03
C GLY A 7 6.47 -39.01 2.50
N VAL A 8 6.95 -38.05 3.29
CA VAL A 8 6.97 -38.15 4.74
C VAL A 8 5.54 -38.43 5.23
N PRO A 9 5.29 -39.41 6.10
CA PRO A 9 3.94 -39.68 6.61
C PRO A 9 3.34 -38.43 7.23
N GLY A 10 2.08 -38.10 6.90
CA GLY A 10 1.37 -36.90 7.41
C GLY A 10 1.45 -35.65 6.53
N GLN A 11 1.78 -35.78 5.25
CA GLN A 11 1.81 -34.64 4.31
C GLN A 11 1.15 -35.02 2.96
N THR A 12 -0.06 -35.50 3.02
CA THR A 12 -0.87 -35.84 1.83
C THR A 12 -1.95 -34.76 1.58
N LEU A 13 -2.54 -34.79 0.42
CA LEU A 13 -3.70 -33.94 0.12
C LEU A 13 -4.88 -34.27 1.03
N ASP A 14 -5.03 -35.53 1.47
CA ASP A 14 -6.10 -35.95 2.36
C ASP A 14 -5.88 -35.44 3.78
N ASP A 15 -4.63 -35.37 4.26
CA ASP A 15 -4.30 -34.69 5.52
C ASP A 15 -4.63 -33.21 5.46
N ALA A 16 -4.33 -32.55 4.33
CA ALA A 16 -4.69 -31.15 4.12
C ALA A 16 -6.21 -30.94 4.09
N ARG A 17 -6.97 -31.85 3.47
CA ARG A 17 -8.44 -31.82 3.48
C ARG A 17 -9.01 -32.05 4.88
N ALA A 18 -8.44 -32.96 5.65
CA ALA A 18 -8.83 -33.19 7.04
C ALA A 18 -8.58 -31.93 7.88
N MET A 19 -7.42 -31.30 7.75
CA MET A 19 -7.09 -30.03 8.42
C MET A 19 -8.01 -28.89 8.00
N LEU A 20 -8.33 -28.78 6.70
CA LEU A 20 -9.26 -27.78 6.16
C LEU A 20 -10.65 -27.91 6.78
N ARG A 21 -11.18 -29.13 6.85
CA ARG A 21 -12.48 -29.42 7.48
C ARG A 21 -12.46 -29.11 8.98
N ALA A 22 -11.46 -29.63 9.67
CA ALA A 22 -11.40 -29.54 11.14
C ALA A 22 -11.18 -28.12 11.66
N LYS A 23 -10.35 -27.32 10.98
CA LYS A 23 -9.93 -26.00 11.48
C LYS A 23 -10.54 -24.81 10.75
N PHE A 24 -10.95 -24.99 9.50
CA PHE A 24 -11.50 -23.89 8.69
C PHE A 24 -12.97 -24.08 8.34
N GLY A 25 -13.53 -25.30 8.54
CA GLY A 25 -14.96 -25.59 8.32
C GLY A 25 -15.36 -25.73 6.85
N TYR A 26 -14.40 -25.81 5.93
CA TYR A 26 -14.71 -26.02 4.51
C TYR A 26 -14.69 -27.50 4.16
N PRO A 27 -15.65 -28.00 3.34
CA PRO A 27 -15.75 -29.43 3.00
C PRO A 27 -14.59 -29.90 2.10
N ASP A 28 -14.12 -29.07 1.17
CA ASP A 28 -13.00 -29.36 0.26
C ASP A 28 -12.38 -28.07 -0.28
N PHE A 29 -11.21 -28.18 -0.90
CA PHE A 29 -10.57 -27.11 -1.65
C PHE A 29 -11.27 -26.88 -2.99
N ARG A 30 -11.26 -25.64 -3.47
CA ARG A 30 -11.68 -25.32 -4.85
C ARG A 30 -10.67 -25.88 -5.86
N PRO A 31 -11.08 -26.18 -7.13
CA PRO A 31 -10.17 -26.79 -8.12
C PRO A 31 -8.79 -26.12 -8.25
N PRO A 32 -8.68 -24.77 -8.37
CA PRO A 32 -7.36 -24.15 -8.43
C PRO A 32 -6.55 -24.29 -7.13
N GLN A 33 -7.22 -24.30 -5.97
CA GLN A 33 -6.55 -24.48 -4.67
C GLN A 33 -5.97 -25.89 -4.52
N ILE A 34 -6.62 -26.92 -5.09
CA ILE A 34 -6.11 -28.31 -5.05
C ILE A 34 -4.73 -28.37 -5.69
N ARG A 35 -4.57 -27.83 -6.90
CA ARG A 35 -3.26 -27.75 -7.58
C ARG A 35 -2.22 -27.02 -6.76
N ALA A 36 -2.60 -25.88 -6.18
CA ALA A 36 -1.73 -25.06 -5.34
C ALA A 36 -1.27 -25.84 -4.10
N VAL A 37 -2.21 -26.43 -3.36
CA VAL A 37 -1.93 -27.22 -2.15
C VAL A 37 -1.06 -28.44 -2.45
N GLN A 38 -1.33 -29.15 -3.54
CA GLN A 38 -0.50 -30.28 -3.98
C GLN A 38 0.94 -29.87 -4.26
N ALA A 39 1.16 -28.75 -4.97
CA ALA A 39 2.49 -28.23 -5.23
C ALA A 39 3.22 -27.87 -3.93
N VAL A 40 2.51 -27.20 -2.99
CA VAL A 40 3.09 -26.80 -1.70
C VAL A 40 3.41 -28.02 -0.81
N ILE A 41 2.55 -29.02 -0.76
CA ILE A 41 2.82 -30.27 -0.04
C ILE A 41 3.99 -31.02 -0.68
N GLY A 42 4.05 -31.05 -2.02
CA GLY A 42 5.15 -31.64 -2.79
C GLY A 42 6.46 -30.86 -2.72
N ARG A 43 6.56 -29.84 -1.85
CA ARG A 43 7.75 -28.99 -1.63
C ARG A 43 8.24 -28.28 -2.89
N ARG A 44 7.38 -28.03 -3.87
CA ARG A 44 7.68 -27.19 -5.03
C ARG A 44 7.44 -25.71 -4.71
N ASP A 45 8.22 -24.82 -5.28
CA ASP A 45 7.89 -23.40 -5.27
C ASP A 45 6.57 -23.18 -6.02
N ALA A 46 5.78 -22.19 -5.64
CA ALA A 46 4.50 -21.92 -6.27
C ALA A 46 4.23 -20.42 -6.43
N LEU A 47 3.64 -20.05 -7.58
CA LEU A 47 3.00 -18.75 -7.77
C LEU A 47 1.48 -18.98 -7.90
N ILE A 48 0.73 -18.44 -6.95
CA ILE A 48 -0.71 -18.64 -6.84
C ILE A 48 -1.41 -17.31 -7.12
N VAL A 49 -2.13 -17.26 -8.24
CA VAL A 49 -2.85 -16.08 -8.70
C VAL A 49 -4.34 -16.40 -8.68
N LEU A 50 -4.99 -16.04 -7.57
CA LEU A 50 -6.41 -16.26 -7.33
C LEU A 50 -7.08 -14.95 -6.90
N PRO A 51 -8.34 -14.68 -7.28
CA PRO A 51 -9.03 -13.44 -6.97
C PRO A 51 -9.18 -13.20 -5.46
N THR A 52 -9.53 -11.97 -5.10
CA THR A 52 -9.96 -11.64 -3.74
C THR A 52 -11.18 -12.49 -3.38
N GLY A 53 -11.19 -13.10 -2.19
CA GLY A 53 -12.22 -14.07 -1.79
C GLY A 53 -12.03 -15.48 -2.39
N GLY A 54 -11.00 -15.69 -3.22
CA GLY A 54 -10.65 -16.99 -3.78
C GLY A 54 -9.98 -17.97 -2.80
N GLY A 55 -9.78 -17.57 -1.53
CA GLY A 55 -9.19 -18.41 -0.50
C GLY A 55 -7.69 -18.63 -0.66
N LYS A 56 -6.94 -17.65 -1.18
CA LYS A 56 -5.47 -17.71 -1.35
C LYS A 56 -4.74 -18.14 -0.08
N SER A 57 -5.11 -17.57 1.06
CA SER A 57 -4.43 -17.84 2.34
C SER A 57 -4.49 -19.30 2.73
N LEU A 58 -5.55 -20.02 2.40
CA LEU A 58 -5.67 -21.47 2.67
C LEU A 58 -4.59 -22.29 1.95
N CYS A 59 -4.12 -21.81 0.78
CA CYS A 59 -3.13 -22.53 -0.01
C CYS A 59 -1.75 -22.63 0.66
N PHE A 60 -1.45 -21.76 1.64
CA PHE A 60 -0.23 -21.86 2.44
C PHE A 60 -0.51 -22.16 3.92
N GLN A 61 -1.62 -21.63 4.47
CA GLN A 61 -1.95 -21.83 5.90
C GLN A 61 -2.20 -23.30 6.22
N VAL A 62 -2.99 -23.99 5.41
CA VAL A 62 -3.26 -25.43 5.64
C VAL A 62 -2.00 -26.27 5.51
N PRO A 63 -1.18 -26.16 4.45
CA PRO A 63 0.11 -26.84 4.38
C PRO A 63 1.06 -26.51 5.55
N ALA A 64 1.10 -25.24 6.01
CA ALA A 64 1.92 -24.85 7.16
C ALA A 64 1.55 -25.59 8.46
N LEU A 65 0.27 -25.88 8.65
CA LEU A 65 -0.22 -26.56 9.86
C LEU A 65 0.09 -28.05 9.88
N ILE A 66 0.14 -28.72 8.74
CA ILE A 66 0.41 -30.16 8.63
C ILE A 66 1.90 -30.49 8.50
N ARG A 67 2.76 -29.47 8.27
CA ARG A 67 4.20 -29.67 8.10
C ARG A 67 4.99 -29.31 9.34
N PRO A 68 6.19 -29.89 9.57
CA PRO A 68 7.10 -29.46 10.63
C PRO A 68 7.75 -28.11 10.28
N GLY A 69 8.15 -27.38 11.32
CA GLY A 69 8.89 -26.12 11.22
C GLY A 69 8.02 -24.88 11.06
N LEU A 70 8.68 -23.73 11.00
CA LEU A 70 8.06 -22.41 10.94
C LEU A 70 7.80 -21.97 9.49
N THR A 71 6.62 -21.45 9.23
CA THR A 71 6.30 -20.72 8.00
C THR A 71 6.39 -19.23 8.24
N LEU A 72 7.29 -18.55 7.51
CA LEU A 72 7.38 -17.09 7.50
C LEU A 72 6.44 -16.53 6.43
N VAL A 73 5.56 -15.62 6.83
CA VAL A 73 4.61 -14.95 5.92
C VAL A 73 4.98 -13.47 5.80
N VAL A 74 5.38 -13.04 4.62
CA VAL A 74 5.63 -11.61 4.34
C VAL A 74 4.36 -10.99 3.77
N SER A 75 3.84 -9.94 4.43
CA SER A 75 2.63 -9.23 4.01
C SER A 75 2.82 -7.71 4.11
N PRO A 76 2.27 -6.92 3.15
CA PRO A 76 2.57 -5.48 3.06
C PRO A 76 1.77 -4.60 4.02
N LEU A 77 0.78 -5.15 4.73
CA LEU A 77 -0.20 -4.38 5.48
C LEU A 77 -0.35 -4.88 6.91
N ILE A 78 -0.11 -3.96 7.83
CA ILE A 78 -0.20 -4.21 9.27
C ILE A 78 -1.61 -4.66 9.69
N SER A 79 -2.65 -4.00 9.17
CA SER A 79 -4.04 -4.35 9.46
C SER A 79 -4.39 -5.75 8.96
N LEU A 80 -4.02 -6.08 7.73
CA LEU A 80 -4.27 -7.41 7.16
C LEU A 80 -3.56 -8.53 7.93
N MET A 81 -2.30 -8.30 8.33
CA MET A 81 -1.55 -9.25 9.16
C MET A 81 -2.27 -9.51 10.48
N LYS A 82 -2.72 -8.43 11.15
CA LYS A 82 -3.45 -8.54 12.40
C LYS A 82 -4.74 -9.34 12.22
N ASP A 83 -5.56 -8.99 11.24
CA ASP A 83 -6.83 -9.66 10.97
C ASP A 83 -6.64 -11.16 10.67
N GLN A 84 -5.60 -11.51 9.89
CA GLN A 84 -5.29 -12.91 9.60
C GLN A 84 -4.82 -13.67 10.84
N VAL A 85 -3.93 -13.08 11.65
CA VAL A 85 -3.45 -13.71 12.89
C VAL A 85 -4.58 -13.84 13.89
N ASP A 86 -5.38 -12.80 14.13
CA ASP A 86 -6.55 -12.85 15.02
C ASP A 86 -7.56 -13.93 14.59
N ALA A 87 -7.73 -14.12 13.27
CA ALA A 87 -8.60 -15.16 12.74
C ALA A 87 -8.03 -16.59 12.94
N LEU A 88 -6.72 -16.75 12.89
CA LEU A 88 -6.03 -18.02 13.18
C LEU A 88 -6.08 -18.33 14.68
N GLU A 89 -5.76 -17.37 15.53
CA GLU A 89 -5.77 -17.52 17.00
C GLU A 89 -7.18 -17.89 17.52
N ARG A 90 -8.24 -17.27 16.99
CA ARG A 90 -9.64 -17.63 17.30
C ARG A 90 -9.99 -19.08 16.96
N ARG A 91 -9.25 -19.71 16.03
CA ARG A 91 -9.36 -21.13 15.68
C ARG A 91 -8.41 -22.03 16.48
N GLY A 92 -7.69 -21.45 17.46
CA GLY A 92 -6.68 -22.17 18.24
C GLY A 92 -5.46 -22.57 17.42
N LEU A 93 -5.10 -21.77 16.39
CA LEU A 93 -3.95 -22.03 15.53
C LEU A 93 -2.76 -21.15 15.93
N PRO A 94 -1.53 -21.72 16.05
CA PRO A 94 -0.38 -21.03 16.58
C PRO A 94 0.23 -20.07 15.54
N ALA A 95 -0.20 -18.82 15.58
CA ALA A 95 0.27 -17.74 14.72
C ALA A 95 0.66 -16.51 15.53
N ALA A 96 1.55 -15.69 14.98
CA ALA A 96 1.89 -14.37 15.52
C ALA A 96 2.27 -13.42 14.37
N PHE A 97 2.34 -12.10 14.65
CA PHE A 97 2.86 -11.11 13.69
C PHE A 97 3.95 -10.24 14.31
N ILE A 98 4.86 -9.72 13.48
CA ILE A 98 5.87 -8.72 13.85
C ILE A 98 5.79 -7.56 12.86
N ASN A 99 5.51 -6.36 13.38
CA ASN A 99 5.40 -5.13 12.58
C ASN A 99 6.06 -3.94 13.30
N SER A 100 5.93 -2.73 12.75
CA SER A 100 6.54 -1.51 13.30
C SER A 100 5.85 -0.96 14.53
N THR A 101 4.65 -1.42 14.89
CA THR A 101 3.89 -0.92 16.05
C THR A 101 4.27 -1.63 17.35
N LEU A 102 5.01 -2.74 17.27
CA LEU A 102 5.40 -3.54 18.44
C LEU A 102 6.65 -2.99 19.12
N SER A 103 6.68 -3.10 20.45
CA SER A 103 7.88 -2.83 21.23
C SER A 103 9.01 -3.84 20.92
N SER A 104 10.24 -3.46 21.23
CA SER A 104 11.40 -4.37 21.08
C SER A 104 11.26 -5.65 21.94
N THR A 105 10.64 -5.53 23.09
CA THR A 105 10.35 -6.65 24.00
C THR A 105 9.33 -7.60 23.39
N ASP A 106 8.24 -7.09 22.81
CA ASP A 106 7.22 -7.93 22.16
C ASP A 106 7.81 -8.68 20.96
N VAL A 107 8.64 -7.99 20.18
CA VAL A 107 9.34 -8.63 19.05
C VAL A 107 10.25 -9.75 19.53
N ALA A 108 11.04 -9.52 20.60
CA ALA A 108 11.93 -10.54 21.17
C ALA A 108 11.15 -11.75 21.68
N ASN A 109 10.04 -11.52 22.39
CA ASN A 109 9.18 -12.59 22.92
C ASN A 109 8.57 -13.44 21.80
N ARG A 110 8.08 -12.81 20.72
CA ARG A 110 7.49 -13.53 19.58
C ARG A 110 8.54 -14.35 18.82
N LEU A 111 9.76 -13.84 18.69
CA LEU A 111 10.86 -14.60 18.09
C LEU A 111 11.31 -15.77 18.99
N ALA A 112 11.32 -15.61 20.32
CA ALA A 112 11.59 -16.70 21.24
C ALA A 112 10.54 -17.82 21.11
N ARG A 113 9.25 -17.50 21.14
CA ARG A 113 8.17 -18.46 20.91
C ARG A 113 8.29 -19.20 19.57
N ALA A 114 8.74 -18.50 18.52
CA ALA A 114 9.02 -19.11 17.23
C ALA A 114 10.20 -20.10 17.30
N GLN A 115 11.25 -19.77 18.06
CA GLN A 115 12.43 -20.61 18.28
C GLN A 115 12.09 -21.86 19.09
N ASP A 116 11.21 -21.72 20.08
CA ASP A 116 10.74 -22.84 20.93
C ASP A 116 9.73 -23.76 20.21
N GLY A 117 9.39 -23.45 18.95
CA GLY A 117 8.48 -24.25 18.13
C GLY A 117 6.99 -24.07 18.47
N GLU A 118 6.65 -23.08 19.30
CA GLU A 118 5.27 -22.76 19.68
C GLU A 118 4.47 -22.16 18.53
N LEU A 119 5.11 -21.63 17.48
CA LEU A 119 4.45 -21.01 16.35
C LEU A 119 4.58 -21.85 15.07
N LYS A 120 3.51 -21.90 14.29
CA LYS A 120 3.47 -22.47 12.94
C LYS A 120 3.57 -21.39 11.85
N LEU A 121 3.01 -20.21 12.12
CA LEU A 121 3.00 -19.08 11.18
C LEU A 121 3.49 -17.82 11.91
N LEU A 122 4.49 -17.17 11.31
CA LEU A 122 4.97 -15.87 11.75
C LEU A 122 4.82 -14.87 10.60
N TYR A 123 3.89 -13.91 10.77
CA TYR A 123 3.66 -12.84 9.81
C TYR A 123 4.64 -11.70 10.06
N LEU A 124 5.24 -11.17 8.99
CA LEU A 124 6.25 -10.13 9.09
C LEU A 124 6.02 -9.04 8.05
N ALA A 125 6.13 -7.77 8.48
CA ALA A 125 6.17 -6.65 7.56
C ALA A 125 7.54 -6.63 6.84
N PRO A 126 7.60 -6.36 5.52
CA PRO A 126 8.82 -6.44 4.74
C PRO A 126 9.93 -5.50 5.25
N GLU A 127 9.58 -4.36 5.84
CA GLU A 127 10.53 -3.40 6.43
C GLU A 127 11.30 -4.00 7.63
N ARG A 128 10.72 -4.97 8.33
CA ARG A 128 11.38 -5.69 9.43
C ARG A 128 12.46 -6.65 8.96
N LEU A 129 12.41 -7.06 7.71
CA LEU A 129 13.45 -7.87 7.08
C LEU A 129 14.71 -7.03 6.74
N GLU A 130 14.62 -5.70 6.78
CA GLU A 130 15.77 -4.81 6.62
C GLU A 130 16.61 -4.71 7.90
N ALA A 131 16.03 -4.98 9.06
CA ALA A 131 16.72 -5.00 10.34
C ALA A 131 17.55 -6.29 10.47
N GLY A 132 18.85 -6.20 10.29
CA GLY A 132 19.79 -7.34 10.23
C GLY A 132 19.60 -8.36 11.37
N ARG A 133 19.41 -7.90 12.61
CA ARG A 133 19.18 -8.77 13.78
C ARG A 133 17.92 -9.65 13.66
N THR A 134 16.87 -9.19 12.98
CA THR A 134 15.65 -10.00 12.79
C THR A 134 15.93 -11.15 11.83
N VAL A 135 16.62 -10.87 10.72
CA VAL A 135 16.95 -11.91 9.72
C VAL A 135 17.90 -12.96 10.32
N ASP A 136 18.91 -12.53 11.07
CA ASP A 136 19.85 -13.47 11.72
C ASP A 136 19.16 -14.41 12.70
N ARG A 137 18.19 -13.91 13.45
CA ARG A 137 17.33 -14.75 14.30
C ARG A 137 16.46 -15.72 13.50
N LEU A 138 15.87 -15.28 12.39
CA LEU A 138 15.09 -16.14 11.51
C LEU A 138 15.95 -17.26 10.89
N ILE A 139 17.20 -16.97 10.57
CA ILE A 139 18.17 -17.99 10.11
C ILE A 139 18.40 -19.04 11.19
N SER A 140 18.60 -18.63 12.45
CA SER A 140 18.83 -19.57 13.56
C SER A 140 17.61 -20.42 13.90
N ILE A 141 16.38 -19.89 13.72
CA ILE A 141 15.13 -20.64 13.92
C ILE A 141 14.94 -21.69 12.81
N GLY A 142 15.36 -21.41 11.59
CA GLY A 142 15.14 -22.25 10.43
C GLY A 142 13.72 -22.11 9.86
N ILE A 143 13.64 -21.55 8.64
CA ILE A 143 12.36 -21.33 7.96
C ILE A 143 12.05 -22.50 7.02
N SER A 144 10.96 -23.21 7.28
CA SER A 144 10.55 -24.36 6.45
C SER A 144 9.83 -23.94 5.17
N MET A 145 9.14 -22.80 5.18
CA MET A 145 8.42 -22.24 4.05
C MET A 145 8.35 -20.71 4.16
N LEU A 146 8.52 -20.03 3.03
CA LEU A 146 8.34 -18.58 2.88
C LEU A 146 7.07 -18.34 2.07
N ALA A 147 6.04 -17.75 2.65
CA ALA A 147 4.86 -17.26 1.96
C ALA A 147 4.99 -15.76 1.69
N VAL A 148 4.85 -15.35 0.45
CA VAL A 148 4.91 -13.92 0.05
C VAL A 148 3.52 -13.51 -0.39
N ASP A 149 2.78 -12.87 0.52
CA ASP A 149 1.45 -12.36 0.23
C ASP A 149 1.53 -11.04 -0.55
N GLU A 150 0.52 -10.76 -1.36
CA GLU A 150 0.49 -9.64 -2.32
C GLU A 150 1.78 -9.53 -3.14
N ALA A 151 2.24 -10.68 -3.65
CA ALA A 151 3.52 -10.80 -4.36
C ALA A 151 3.67 -9.87 -5.58
N HIS A 152 2.56 -9.31 -6.10
CA HIS A 152 2.61 -8.29 -7.16
C HIS A 152 3.38 -7.04 -6.74
N CYS A 153 3.52 -6.80 -5.42
CA CYS A 153 4.32 -5.69 -4.88
C CYS A 153 5.82 -5.80 -5.19
N ILE A 154 6.32 -6.98 -5.56
CA ILE A 154 7.73 -7.18 -5.92
C ILE A 154 8.06 -6.65 -7.32
N SER A 155 7.05 -6.63 -8.18
CA SER A 155 7.20 -6.30 -9.60
C SER A 155 7.09 -4.80 -9.84
N GLU A 156 8.05 -4.23 -10.55
CA GLU A 156 7.97 -2.84 -11.05
C GLU A 156 6.84 -2.67 -12.07
N TRP A 157 6.39 -3.77 -12.65
CA TRP A 157 5.23 -3.84 -13.54
C TRP A 157 3.92 -4.10 -12.78
N GLY A 158 3.96 -4.20 -11.45
CA GLY A 158 2.79 -4.31 -10.59
C GLY A 158 2.15 -2.93 -10.32
N HIS A 159 0.88 -2.90 -10.01
CA HIS A 159 0.14 -1.66 -9.73
C HIS A 159 0.43 -1.05 -8.35
N ASP A 160 1.03 -1.80 -7.43
CA ASP A 160 1.43 -1.38 -6.08
C ASP A 160 2.88 -1.83 -5.79
N PHE A 161 3.82 -1.38 -6.63
CA PHE A 161 5.23 -1.71 -6.43
C PHE A 161 5.76 -1.14 -5.12
N ARG A 162 6.44 -2.00 -4.34
CA ARG A 162 7.07 -1.63 -3.05
C ARG A 162 8.55 -1.99 -3.05
N PRO A 163 9.45 -1.01 -2.89
CA PRO A 163 10.91 -1.27 -2.89
C PRO A 163 11.36 -2.29 -1.84
N SER A 164 10.70 -2.34 -0.66
CA SER A 164 10.97 -3.32 0.40
C SER A 164 10.72 -4.76 -0.07
N TYR A 165 9.72 -4.98 -0.93
CA TYR A 165 9.43 -6.30 -1.50
C TYR A 165 10.53 -6.81 -2.45
N ARG A 166 11.20 -5.92 -3.14
CA ARG A 166 12.29 -6.31 -4.07
C ARG A 166 13.46 -6.99 -3.37
N ARG A 167 13.64 -6.72 -2.08
CA ARG A 167 14.70 -7.32 -1.26
C ARG A 167 14.39 -8.74 -0.81
N ILE A 168 13.14 -9.20 -0.95
CA ILE A 168 12.72 -10.54 -0.49
C ILE A 168 13.52 -11.65 -1.18
N GLY A 169 13.88 -11.49 -2.46
CA GLY A 169 14.74 -12.44 -3.16
C GLY A 169 16.11 -12.62 -2.47
N ALA A 170 16.81 -11.52 -2.17
CA ALA A 170 18.08 -11.56 -1.46
C ALA A 170 17.94 -12.10 -0.01
N ILE A 171 16.82 -11.83 0.65
CA ILE A 171 16.53 -12.35 1.99
C ILE A 171 16.27 -13.85 1.93
N ARG A 172 15.55 -14.32 0.91
CA ARG A 172 15.35 -15.77 0.65
C ARG A 172 16.68 -16.50 0.56
N GLU A 173 17.68 -15.94 -0.15
CA GLU A 173 19.03 -16.50 -0.18
C GLU A 173 19.63 -16.63 1.22
N ARG A 174 19.58 -15.58 2.02
CA ARG A 174 20.09 -15.58 3.40
C ARG A 174 19.37 -16.58 4.29
N LEU A 175 18.07 -16.82 4.08
CA LEU A 175 17.26 -17.82 4.78
C LEU A 175 17.50 -19.25 4.26
N GLN A 176 18.57 -19.50 3.49
CA GLN A 176 18.93 -20.81 2.92
C GLN A 176 17.88 -21.34 1.92
N ARG A 177 17.24 -20.46 1.17
CA ARG A 177 16.31 -20.75 0.10
C ARG A 177 15.15 -21.66 0.51
N PRO A 178 14.35 -21.32 1.53
CA PRO A 178 13.18 -22.09 1.88
C PRO A 178 12.23 -22.23 0.69
N GLN A 179 11.42 -23.28 0.68
CA GLN A 179 10.31 -23.39 -0.27
C GLN A 179 9.50 -22.10 -0.25
N THR A 180 9.21 -21.53 -1.43
CA THR A 180 8.56 -20.22 -1.52
C THR A 180 7.22 -20.32 -2.22
N VAL A 181 6.19 -19.75 -1.59
CA VAL A 181 4.82 -19.66 -2.09
C VAL A 181 4.47 -18.19 -2.25
N ALA A 182 4.43 -17.71 -3.49
CA ALA A 182 4.03 -16.36 -3.82
C ALA A 182 2.53 -16.30 -4.12
N LEU A 183 1.81 -15.35 -3.52
CA LEU A 183 0.36 -15.24 -3.66
C LEU A 183 -0.04 -13.82 -4.06
N THR A 184 -0.98 -13.70 -4.97
CA THR A 184 -1.56 -12.41 -5.33
C THR A 184 -2.96 -12.57 -5.90
N ALA A 185 -3.76 -11.49 -5.84
CA ALA A 185 -5.08 -11.45 -6.47
C ALA A 185 -5.03 -10.92 -7.91
N THR A 186 -3.99 -10.16 -8.24
CA THR A 186 -3.94 -9.36 -9.48
C THR A 186 -2.54 -9.40 -10.05
N ALA A 187 -2.31 -10.25 -11.02
CA ALA A 187 -1.06 -10.32 -11.76
C ALA A 187 -1.31 -10.63 -13.23
N THR A 188 -0.95 -9.70 -14.10
CA THR A 188 -0.92 -9.93 -15.55
C THR A 188 0.17 -10.97 -15.90
N PRO A 189 0.16 -11.57 -17.09
CA PRO A 189 1.20 -12.49 -17.51
C PRO A 189 2.63 -11.94 -17.39
N GLU A 190 2.79 -10.63 -17.60
CA GLU A 190 4.08 -9.94 -17.43
C GLU A 190 4.51 -9.89 -15.97
N VAL A 191 3.60 -9.48 -15.07
CA VAL A 191 3.84 -9.41 -13.63
C VAL A 191 4.15 -10.81 -13.06
N ARG A 192 3.47 -11.87 -13.55
CA ARG A 192 3.76 -13.26 -13.12
C ARG A 192 5.18 -13.68 -13.44
N ARG A 193 5.64 -13.41 -14.67
CA ARG A 193 7.02 -13.70 -15.09
C ARG A 193 8.05 -12.96 -14.24
N ASP A 194 7.76 -11.70 -13.93
CA ASP A 194 8.65 -10.89 -13.11
C ASP A 194 8.69 -11.38 -11.65
N ILE A 195 7.55 -11.74 -11.05
CA ILE A 195 7.51 -12.35 -9.70
C ILE A 195 8.38 -13.61 -9.64
N VAL A 196 8.22 -14.52 -10.60
CA VAL A 196 9.01 -15.77 -10.66
C VAL A 196 10.50 -15.44 -10.73
N LYS A 197 10.88 -14.45 -11.54
CA LYS A 197 12.27 -14.01 -11.71
C LYS A 197 12.82 -13.34 -10.45
N GLN A 198 12.10 -12.38 -9.86
CA GLN A 198 12.57 -11.60 -8.71
C GLN A 198 12.67 -12.43 -7.43
N LEU A 199 11.82 -13.42 -7.25
CA LEU A 199 11.88 -14.38 -6.15
C LEU A 199 12.76 -15.59 -6.46
N GLU A 200 13.31 -15.69 -7.68
CA GLU A 200 14.11 -16.84 -8.14
C GLU A 200 13.43 -18.19 -7.88
N LEU A 201 12.10 -18.25 -8.13
CA LEU A 201 11.34 -19.47 -7.92
C LEU A 201 11.83 -20.59 -8.85
N ARG A 202 12.05 -21.79 -8.28
CA ARG A 202 12.60 -22.94 -9.02
C ARG A 202 11.50 -23.94 -9.34
N ASP A 203 11.40 -24.35 -10.60
CA ASP A 203 10.38 -25.31 -11.06
C ASP A 203 8.98 -25.00 -10.48
N ALA A 204 8.64 -23.71 -10.49
CA ALA A 204 7.46 -23.21 -9.78
C ALA A 204 6.17 -23.70 -10.46
N GLU A 205 5.25 -24.22 -9.66
CA GLU A 205 3.87 -24.40 -10.11
C GLU A 205 3.18 -23.04 -10.21
N VAL A 206 2.78 -22.66 -11.41
CA VAL A 206 2.03 -21.41 -11.63
C VAL A 206 0.55 -21.74 -11.73
N VAL A 207 -0.17 -21.43 -10.66
CA VAL A 207 -1.62 -21.64 -10.59
C VAL A 207 -2.32 -20.31 -10.85
N VAL A 208 -3.06 -20.25 -11.95
CA VAL A 208 -3.86 -19.08 -12.33
C VAL A 208 -5.29 -19.54 -12.51
N GLY A 209 -6.24 -18.83 -11.95
CA GLY A 209 -7.64 -19.18 -12.19
C GLY A 209 -8.60 -18.49 -11.23
N GLY A 210 -9.89 -18.74 -11.49
CA GLY A 210 -10.97 -18.22 -10.66
C GLY A 210 -11.17 -16.72 -10.77
N PHE A 211 -10.64 -16.05 -11.77
CA PHE A 211 -10.92 -14.63 -12.02
C PHE A 211 -12.37 -14.39 -12.40
N ASP A 212 -13.04 -15.41 -12.96
CA ASP A 212 -14.45 -15.27 -13.29
C ASP A 212 -15.33 -15.26 -12.03
N ARG A 213 -15.86 -14.10 -11.73
CA ARG A 213 -16.85 -13.86 -10.67
C ARG A 213 -18.23 -13.88 -11.30
N THR A 214 -18.79 -15.09 -11.51
CA THR A 214 -20.06 -15.30 -12.23
C THR A 214 -21.26 -14.58 -11.58
N ASN A 215 -21.19 -14.33 -10.28
CA ASN A 215 -22.20 -13.62 -9.52
C ASN A 215 -22.10 -12.08 -9.62
N LEU A 216 -21.14 -11.52 -10.36
CA LEU A 216 -21.03 -10.07 -10.54
C LEU A 216 -21.55 -9.64 -11.90
N THR A 217 -22.37 -8.61 -11.92
CA THR A 217 -22.83 -7.93 -13.14
C THR A 217 -22.07 -6.63 -13.33
N TYR A 218 -21.49 -6.39 -14.52
CA TYR A 218 -20.70 -5.20 -14.81
C TYR A 218 -21.43 -4.22 -15.70
N HIS A 219 -21.50 -2.98 -15.27
CA HIS A 219 -22.09 -1.87 -16.02
C HIS A 219 -21.08 -0.71 -16.16
N VAL A 220 -21.06 -0.09 -17.32
CA VAL A 220 -20.34 1.19 -17.53
C VAL A 220 -21.32 2.21 -18.08
N ILE A 221 -21.45 3.34 -17.40
CA ILE A 221 -22.36 4.43 -17.75
C ILE A 221 -21.50 5.66 -18.08
N SER A 222 -21.53 6.11 -19.32
CA SER A 222 -20.89 7.39 -19.68
C SER A 222 -21.78 8.54 -19.24
N THR A 223 -21.16 9.51 -18.62
CA THR A 223 -21.83 10.70 -18.11
C THR A 223 -21.21 11.94 -18.75
N PRO A 224 -22.01 12.91 -19.21
CA PRO A 224 -21.49 14.08 -19.90
C PRO A 224 -20.82 15.10 -18.98
N ASN A 225 -21.22 15.10 -17.71
CA ASN A 225 -20.72 16.04 -16.71
C ASN A 225 -20.88 15.51 -15.30
N GLN A 226 -20.30 16.21 -14.33
CA GLN A 226 -20.28 15.82 -12.91
C GLN A 226 -21.69 15.76 -12.29
N ASN A 227 -22.61 16.63 -12.68
CA ASN A 227 -23.96 16.65 -12.14
C ASN A 227 -24.74 15.39 -12.56
N GLU A 228 -24.67 15.01 -13.83
CA GLU A 228 -25.30 13.78 -14.33
C GLU A 228 -24.65 12.53 -13.71
N LYS A 229 -23.35 12.57 -13.47
CA LYS A 229 -22.63 11.52 -12.76
C LYS A 229 -23.15 11.36 -11.33
N ASP A 230 -23.33 12.44 -10.59
CA ASP A 230 -23.87 12.44 -9.23
C ASP A 230 -25.32 11.94 -9.20
N LYS A 231 -26.16 12.38 -10.13
CA LYS A 231 -27.54 11.89 -10.27
C LYS A 231 -27.58 10.38 -10.55
N ALA A 232 -26.72 9.89 -11.44
CA ALA A 232 -26.62 8.47 -11.75
C ALA A 232 -26.18 7.66 -10.51
N ALA A 233 -25.19 8.14 -9.77
CA ALA A 233 -24.75 7.51 -8.53
C ALA A 233 -25.88 7.44 -7.48
N VAL A 234 -26.60 8.55 -7.27
CA VAL A 234 -27.74 8.60 -6.34
C VAL A 234 -28.84 7.63 -6.75
N LYS A 235 -29.17 7.55 -8.06
CA LYS A 235 -30.18 6.62 -8.57
C LYS A 235 -29.80 5.18 -8.26
N TRP A 236 -28.61 4.74 -8.67
CA TRP A 236 -28.13 3.38 -8.40
C TRP A 236 -28.13 3.04 -6.92
N LEU A 237 -27.69 3.98 -6.07
CA LEU A 237 -27.61 3.76 -4.62
C LEU A 237 -28.98 3.79 -3.93
N ARG A 238 -30.01 4.41 -4.49
CA ARG A 238 -31.38 4.34 -3.97
C ARG A 238 -32.05 3.03 -4.36
N ASP A 239 -31.86 2.62 -5.61
CA ASP A 239 -32.61 1.49 -6.20
C ASP A 239 -31.99 0.14 -5.76
N ALA A 240 -30.69 0.08 -5.46
CA ALA A 240 -30.05 -1.16 -5.05
C ALA A 240 -30.30 -1.48 -3.57
N PRO A 241 -30.66 -2.72 -3.24
CA PRO A 241 -30.77 -3.18 -1.86
C PRO A 241 -29.40 -3.42 -1.22
N GLY A 242 -29.34 -3.48 0.11
CA GLY A 242 -28.17 -3.92 0.87
C GLY A 242 -27.02 -2.92 0.92
N ALA A 243 -25.88 -3.40 1.40
CA ALA A 243 -24.67 -2.60 1.56
C ALA A 243 -24.04 -2.20 0.23
N ALA A 244 -23.51 -0.96 0.15
CA ALA A 244 -22.86 -0.47 -1.06
C ALA A 244 -21.54 0.28 -0.76
N VAL A 245 -20.59 0.16 -1.68
CA VAL A 245 -19.31 0.88 -1.64
C VAL A 245 -19.23 1.83 -2.83
N VAL A 246 -18.84 3.08 -2.59
CA VAL A 246 -18.60 4.07 -3.64
C VAL A 246 -17.13 4.46 -3.63
N TYR A 247 -16.42 4.23 -4.72
CA TYR A 247 -15.03 4.64 -4.87
C TYR A 247 -14.92 5.99 -5.55
N ALA A 248 -14.18 6.91 -4.93
CA ALA A 248 -13.90 8.24 -5.44
C ALA A 248 -12.37 8.52 -5.44
N PRO A 249 -11.82 9.28 -6.41
CA PRO A 249 -10.38 9.33 -6.64
C PRO A 249 -9.61 10.19 -5.64
N THR A 250 -10.26 11.11 -4.93
CA THR A 250 -9.63 12.05 -4.00
C THR A 250 -10.42 12.22 -2.71
N ARG A 251 -9.75 12.69 -1.63
CA ARG A 251 -10.40 13.04 -0.35
C ARG A 251 -11.57 14.00 -0.55
N LYS A 252 -11.36 15.10 -1.29
CA LYS A 252 -12.40 16.08 -1.61
C LYS A 252 -13.59 15.47 -2.38
N ALA A 253 -13.33 14.52 -3.28
CA ALA A 253 -14.39 13.83 -4.01
C ALA A 253 -15.19 12.90 -3.08
N VAL A 254 -14.55 12.25 -2.11
CA VAL A 254 -15.23 11.45 -1.08
C VAL A 254 -16.13 12.32 -0.23
N GLU A 255 -15.63 13.41 0.33
CA GLU A 255 -16.38 14.34 1.17
C GLU A 255 -17.58 14.93 0.40
N ARG A 256 -17.35 15.38 -0.83
CA ARG A 256 -18.40 15.91 -1.70
C ARG A 256 -19.49 14.88 -2.01
N MET A 257 -19.10 13.68 -2.42
CA MET A 257 -20.07 12.62 -2.77
C MET A 257 -20.85 12.14 -1.53
N THR A 258 -20.21 12.04 -0.38
CA THR A 258 -20.86 11.75 0.89
C THR A 258 -21.95 12.79 1.18
N ALA A 259 -21.64 14.07 1.05
CA ALA A 259 -22.61 15.16 1.25
C ALA A 259 -23.77 15.11 0.24
N VAL A 260 -23.52 14.73 -1.02
CA VAL A 260 -24.57 14.54 -2.04
C VAL A 260 -25.52 13.42 -1.63
N LEU A 261 -24.98 12.28 -1.17
CA LEU A 261 -25.78 11.12 -0.76
C LEU A 261 -26.60 11.41 0.50
N VAL A 262 -26.02 12.07 1.49
CA VAL A 262 -26.73 12.45 2.72
C VAL A 262 -27.90 13.40 2.41
N ARG A 263 -27.67 14.42 1.57
CA ARG A 263 -28.74 15.31 1.08
C ARG A 263 -29.83 14.54 0.33
N ALA A 264 -29.46 13.49 -0.40
CA ALA A 264 -30.38 12.60 -1.08
C ALA A 264 -31.06 11.58 -0.15
N LYS A 265 -30.92 11.71 1.18
CA LYS A 265 -31.46 10.82 2.23
C LYS A 265 -30.92 9.39 2.16
N VAL A 266 -29.74 9.19 1.61
CA VAL A 266 -29.02 7.91 1.65
C VAL A 266 -28.10 7.90 2.87
N LYS A 267 -28.22 6.86 3.72
CA LYS A 267 -27.35 6.69 4.90
C LYS A 267 -25.93 6.37 4.44
N ALA A 268 -25.08 7.38 4.33
CA ALA A 268 -23.72 7.29 3.82
C ALA A 268 -22.70 7.86 4.79
N VAL A 269 -21.50 7.26 4.83
CA VAL A 269 -20.32 7.75 5.57
C VAL A 269 -19.11 7.84 4.63
N GLY A 270 -18.23 8.82 4.88
CA GLY A 270 -17.00 8.99 4.12
C GLY A 270 -15.82 8.32 4.79
N TYR A 271 -14.89 7.76 4.00
CA TYR A 271 -13.67 7.11 4.49
C TYR A 271 -12.46 7.44 3.60
N HIS A 272 -11.43 8.05 4.17
CA HIS A 272 -10.17 8.33 3.48
C HIS A 272 -9.00 8.50 4.47
N ALA A 273 -7.77 8.38 3.99
CA ALA A 273 -6.55 8.45 4.80
C ALA A 273 -6.29 9.83 5.47
N GLY A 274 -7.05 10.87 5.11
CA GLY A 274 -6.96 12.18 5.76
C GLY A 274 -7.85 12.35 6.99
N LEU A 275 -8.68 11.36 7.32
CA LEU A 275 -9.45 11.34 8.55
C LEU A 275 -8.56 10.88 9.72
N ASP A 276 -8.85 11.37 10.92
CA ASP A 276 -8.25 10.86 12.14
C ASP A 276 -8.56 9.37 12.33
N GLU A 277 -7.74 8.67 13.08
CA GLU A 277 -7.88 7.24 13.30
C GLU A 277 -9.23 6.86 13.90
N ASP A 278 -9.71 7.66 14.86
CA ASP A 278 -11.01 7.46 15.49
C ASP A 278 -12.18 7.65 14.52
N LEU A 279 -12.12 8.66 13.65
CA LEU A 279 -13.12 8.89 12.63
C LEU A 279 -13.13 7.77 11.58
N ARG A 280 -11.95 7.29 11.19
CA ARG A 280 -11.84 6.14 10.28
C ARG A 280 -12.46 4.89 10.89
N ARG A 281 -12.16 4.59 12.16
CA ARG A 281 -12.72 3.46 12.89
C ARG A 281 -14.25 3.57 12.99
N ARG A 282 -14.79 4.74 13.39
CA ARG A 282 -16.23 4.98 13.47
C ARG A 282 -16.94 4.81 12.13
N ALA A 283 -16.37 5.32 11.04
CA ALA A 283 -16.93 5.16 9.70
C ALA A 283 -16.96 3.69 9.26
N GLN A 284 -15.87 2.96 9.52
CA GLN A 284 -15.78 1.52 9.26
C GLN A 284 -16.79 0.73 10.09
N ASP A 285 -16.88 1.00 11.38
CA ASP A 285 -17.84 0.35 12.29
C ASP A 285 -19.29 0.62 11.87
N ALA A 286 -19.60 1.87 11.50
CA ALA A 286 -20.93 2.23 11.03
C ALA A 286 -21.33 1.44 9.78
N PHE A 287 -20.40 1.22 8.85
CA PHE A 287 -20.62 0.43 7.66
C PHE A 287 -20.72 -1.08 7.97
N MET A 288 -19.85 -1.60 8.83
CA MET A 288 -19.87 -3.01 9.20
C MET A 288 -21.13 -3.41 10.00
N LYS A 289 -21.61 -2.51 10.88
CA LYS A 289 -22.82 -2.70 11.71
C LYS A 289 -24.11 -2.22 11.04
N GLU A 290 -24.05 -1.83 9.75
CA GLU A 290 -25.21 -1.42 8.93
C GLU A 290 -25.94 -0.15 9.39
N SER A 291 -25.41 0.59 10.35
CA SER A 291 -25.94 1.92 10.69
C SER A 291 -25.74 2.93 9.54
N ALA A 292 -24.71 2.70 8.72
CA ALA A 292 -24.55 3.32 7.41
C ALA A 292 -24.58 2.25 6.32
N ARG A 293 -25.51 2.36 5.39
CA ARG A 293 -25.67 1.42 4.27
C ARG A 293 -24.61 1.61 3.19
N VAL A 294 -24.13 2.85 3.01
CA VAL A 294 -23.18 3.22 1.97
C VAL A 294 -21.89 3.75 2.60
N ILE A 295 -20.76 3.26 2.13
CA ILE A 295 -19.46 3.88 2.40
C ILE A 295 -18.90 4.51 1.14
N VAL A 296 -18.53 5.79 1.20
CA VAL A 296 -17.85 6.51 0.12
C VAL A 296 -16.38 6.60 0.47
N ALA A 297 -15.51 6.07 -0.37
CA ALA A 297 -14.11 5.95 0.01
C ALA A 297 -13.13 6.19 -1.15
N THR A 298 -11.88 6.50 -0.81
CA THR A 298 -10.75 6.34 -1.73
C THR A 298 -10.31 4.87 -1.76
N SER A 299 -9.34 4.52 -2.61
CA SER A 299 -8.69 3.21 -2.62
C SER A 299 -8.10 2.79 -1.26
N ALA A 300 -7.94 3.74 -0.30
CA ALA A 300 -7.55 3.44 1.08
C ALA A 300 -8.57 2.56 1.83
N PHE A 301 -9.84 2.56 1.42
CA PHE A 301 -10.85 1.62 1.89
C PHE A 301 -10.78 0.36 1.03
N GLY A 302 -9.82 -0.46 1.31
CA GLY A 302 -9.57 -1.56 0.43
C GLY A 302 -9.06 -2.80 1.13
N MET A 303 -7.81 -2.81 1.44
CA MET A 303 -7.13 -3.98 1.99
C MET A 303 -7.55 -4.17 3.46
N GLY A 304 -7.97 -5.39 3.83
CA GLY A 304 -8.37 -5.74 5.20
C GLY A 304 -9.88 -5.62 5.52
N ILE A 305 -10.74 -5.17 4.59
CA ILE A 305 -12.17 -5.10 4.85
C ILE A 305 -12.88 -6.29 4.22
N ASP A 306 -13.47 -7.11 5.09
CA ASP A 306 -14.18 -8.33 4.69
C ASP A 306 -15.67 -8.27 5.10
N LYS A 307 -16.46 -7.50 4.32
CA LYS A 307 -17.92 -7.52 4.41
C LYS A 307 -18.46 -8.38 3.26
N PRO A 308 -19.07 -9.55 3.54
CA PRO A 308 -19.44 -10.51 2.51
C PRO A 308 -20.62 -10.08 1.65
N ASP A 309 -21.52 -9.29 2.19
CA ASP A 309 -22.85 -8.97 1.68
C ASP A 309 -22.95 -7.60 0.96
N VAL A 310 -21.85 -7.10 0.40
CA VAL A 310 -21.87 -5.90 -0.43
C VAL A 310 -22.60 -6.20 -1.74
N ARG A 311 -23.72 -5.52 -1.98
CA ARG A 311 -24.58 -5.75 -3.17
C ARG A 311 -24.27 -4.83 -4.34
N LEU A 312 -23.65 -3.69 -4.08
CA LEU A 312 -23.33 -2.71 -5.12
C LEU A 312 -21.97 -2.08 -4.87
N VAL A 313 -21.13 -2.07 -5.90
CA VAL A 313 -19.89 -1.26 -5.94
C VAL A 313 -20.03 -0.23 -7.05
N VAL A 314 -19.92 1.04 -6.71
CA VAL A 314 -19.96 2.15 -7.66
C VAL A 314 -18.60 2.81 -7.74
N HIS A 315 -17.97 2.77 -8.89
CA HIS A 315 -16.82 3.62 -9.19
C HIS A 315 -17.34 4.97 -9.69
N HIS A 316 -17.31 5.98 -8.81
CA HIS A 316 -17.76 7.33 -9.15
C HIS A 316 -16.82 8.03 -10.13
N ALA A 317 -15.61 7.56 -10.28
CA ALA A 317 -14.68 7.94 -11.33
C ALA A 317 -13.89 6.72 -11.80
N MET A 318 -13.34 6.81 -13.01
CA MET A 318 -12.47 5.78 -13.53
C MET A 318 -11.29 5.55 -12.59
N PRO A 319 -10.98 4.32 -12.16
CA PRO A 319 -9.78 4.01 -11.39
C PRO A 319 -8.50 4.16 -12.22
N GLY A 320 -7.34 4.23 -11.55
CA GLY A 320 -6.06 4.42 -12.24
C GLY A 320 -5.57 3.21 -13.03
N THR A 321 -5.99 2.00 -12.61
CA THR A 321 -5.60 0.74 -13.25
C THR A 321 -6.75 -0.26 -13.27
N LEU A 322 -6.70 -1.23 -14.18
CA LEU A 322 -7.73 -2.28 -14.26
C LEU A 322 -7.61 -3.27 -13.10
N GLU A 323 -6.41 -3.43 -12.54
CA GLU A 323 -6.16 -4.20 -11.32
C GLU A 323 -6.88 -3.59 -10.12
N SER A 324 -6.78 -2.28 -9.93
CA SER A 324 -7.52 -1.55 -8.88
C SER A 324 -9.02 -1.70 -9.08
N TYR A 325 -9.51 -1.52 -10.32
CA TYR A 325 -10.92 -1.74 -10.64
C TYR A 325 -11.38 -3.13 -10.25
N TYR A 326 -10.63 -4.16 -10.63
CA TYR A 326 -10.99 -5.55 -10.34
C TYR A 326 -10.96 -5.87 -8.84
N GLN A 327 -9.96 -5.38 -8.10
CA GLN A 327 -9.88 -5.55 -6.65
C GLN A 327 -11.04 -4.85 -5.92
N GLU A 328 -11.39 -3.65 -6.35
CA GLU A 328 -12.46 -2.84 -5.77
C GLU A 328 -13.83 -3.41 -6.12
N ALA A 329 -14.08 -3.77 -7.37
CA ALA A 329 -15.30 -4.47 -7.82
C ALA A 329 -15.45 -5.83 -7.15
N GLY A 330 -14.35 -6.54 -6.93
CA GLY A 330 -14.32 -7.86 -6.28
C GLY A 330 -14.74 -7.87 -4.81
N ARG A 331 -15.03 -6.72 -4.21
CA ARG A 331 -15.62 -6.62 -2.87
C ARG A 331 -17.12 -6.95 -2.87
N ALA A 332 -17.78 -6.79 -4.02
CA ALA A 332 -19.18 -7.17 -4.17
C ALA A 332 -19.35 -8.70 -4.11
N GLY A 333 -20.43 -9.13 -3.49
CA GLY A 333 -20.91 -10.52 -3.53
C GLY A 333 -19.89 -11.57 -3.08
N ARG A 334 -19.12 -11.35 -2.02
CA ARG A 334 -18.18 -12.34 -1.50
C ARG A 334 -18.87 -13.59 -0.94
N ASP A 335 -20.10 -13.45 -0.54
CA ASP A 335 -20.99 -14.52 -0.10
C ASP A 335 -21.54 -15.38 -1.26
N GLY A 336 -21.20 -15.04 -2.51
CA GLY A 336 -21.66 -15.74 -3.71
C GLY A 336 -22.99 -15.22 -4.28
N ASN A 337 -23.68 -14.33 -3.58
CA ASN A 337 -24.94 -13.76 -4.06
C ASN A 337 -24.71 -12.74 -5.17
N ASN A 338 -25.70 -12.60 -6.05
CA ASN A 338 -25.67 -11.66 -7.16
C ASN A 338 -25.44 -10.22 -6.68
N SER A 339 -24.51 -9.55 -7.33
CA SER A 339 -24.09 -8.19 -6.97
C SER A 339 -23.69 -7.41 -8.22
N THR A 340 -23.83 -6.10 -8.14
CA THR A 340 -23.62 -5.22 -9.30
C THR A 340 -22.41 -4.32 -9.10
N CYS A 341 -21.62 -4.15 -10.19
CA CYS A 341 -20.49 -3.24 -10.25
C CYS A 341 -20.76 -2.20 -11.35
N VAL A 342 -20.79 -0.93 -10.97
CA VAL A 342 -21.08 0.19 -11.87
C VAL A 342 -19.87 1.11 -11.96
N LEU A 343 -19.39 1.36 -13.17
CA LEU A 343 -18.40 2.40 -13.45
C LEU A 343 -19.10 3.61 -14.08
N LEU A 344 -19.09 4.73 -13.38
CA LEU A 344 -19.55 6.02 -13.92
C LEU A 344 -18.37 6.70 -14.62
N HIS A 345 -18.34 6.58 -15.93
CA HIS A 345 -17.23 7.03 -16.75
C HIS A 345 -17.46 8.44 -17.31
N MET A 346 -16.45 9.28 -17.15
CA MET A 346 -16.34 10.58 -17.82
C MET A 346 -14.90 10.73 -18.33
N TYR A 347 -14.69 11.13 -19.60
CA TYR A 347 -13.35 11.22 -20.16
C TYR A 347 -12.38 12.08 -19.33
N PRO A 348 -12.77 13.23 -18.76
CA PRO A 348 -11.93 14.04 -17.88
C PRO A 348 -11.42 13.36 -16.60
N ASP A 349 -12.01 12.22 -16.17
CA ASP A 349 -11.49 11.47 -15.01
C ASP A 349 -10.04 11.05 -15.22
N ARG A 350 -9.67 10.80 -16.49
CA ARG A 350 -8.31 10.45 -16.91
C ARG A 350 -7.26 11.48 -16.48
N PHE A 351 -7.57 12.76 -16.59
CA PHE A 351 -6.64 13.85 -16.25
C PHE A 351 -6.20 13.82 -14.79
N THR A 352 -7.07 13.36 -13.89
CA THR A 352 -6.72 13.19 -12.48
C THR A 352 -5.61 12.14 -12.32
N HIS A 353 -5.70 11.04 -13.03
CA HIS A 353 -4.69 9.96 -12.96
C HIS A 353 -3.40 10.36 -13.71
N GLU A 354 -3.51 11.00 -14.86
CA GLU A 354 -2.33 11.54 -15.56
C GLU A 354 -1.56 12.53 -14.69
N PHE A 355 -2.26 13.41 -13.96
CA PHE A 355 -1.65 14.28 -12.98
C PHE A 355 -0.92 13.52 -11.87
N PHE A 356 -1.50 12.42 -11.35
CA PHE A 356 -0.84 11.58 -10.35
C PHE A 356 0.40 10.89 -10.94
N ILE A 357 0.32 10.36 -12.15
CA ILE A 357 1.44 9.71 -12.84
C ILE A 357 2.57 10.72 -13.07
N GLN A 358 2.26 11.91 -13.57
CA GLN A 358 3.26 12.97 -13.78
C GLN A 358 3.96 13.40 -12.48
N ASN A 359 3.23 13.43 -11.36
CA ASN A 359 3.83 13.76 -10.06
C ASN A 359 4.61 12.60 -9.44
N ALA A 360 4.28 11.35 -9.79
CA ALA A 360 5.00 10.16 -9.32
C ALA A 360 6.30 9.91 -10.11
N HIS A 361 6.35 10.34 -11.38
CA HIS A 361 7.48 10.14 -12.29
C HIS A 361 8.03 11.51 -12.75
N PRO A 362 8.87 12.16 -11.94
CA PRO A 362 9.49 13.43 -12.31
C PRO A 362 10.40 13.26 -13.53
N ASP A 363 10.35 14.23 -14.42
CA ASP A 363 11.24 14.30 -15.56
C ASP A 363 12.69 14.60 -15.13
N ARG A 364 13.64 14.40 -16.03
CA ARG A 364 15.07 14.62 -15.80
C ARG A 364 15.35 16.03 -15.31
N ASP A 365 14.77 17.05 -15.93
CA ASP A 365 14.97 18.45 -15.57
C ASP A 365 14.51 18.72 -14.11
N THR A 366 13.40 18.14 -13.67
CA THR A 366 12.94 18.23 -12.28
C THR A 366 13.94 17.64 -11.31
N ILE A 367 14.45 16.42 -11.59
CA ILE A 367 15.42 15.74 -10.73
C ILE A 367 16.74 16.55 -10.67
N GLU A 368 17.20 17.05 -11.80
CA GLU A 368 18.41 17.87 -11.86
C GLU A 368 18.26 19.20 -11.09
N ARG A 369 17.09 19.82 -11.13
CA ARG A 369 16.80 21.05 -10.35
C ARG A 369 16.79 20.79 -8.85
N VAL A 370 16.11 19.74 -8.40
CA VAL A 370 16.12 19.33 -6.98
C VAL A 370 17.54 19.03 -6.53
N TRP A 371 18.30 18.33 -7.35
CA TRP A 371 19.71 18.04 -7.05
C TRP A 371 20.57 19.31 -6.90
N ARG A 372 20.43 20.30 -7.79
CA ARG A 372 21.19 21.56 -7.68
C ARG A 372 20.90 22.27 -6.36
N VAL A 373 19.63 22.38 -5.96
CA VAL A 373 19.25 23.02 -4.69
C VAL A 373 19.86 22.25 -3.49
N LEU A 374 19.81 20.93 -3.50
CA LEU A 374 20.43 20.10 -2.45
C LEU A 374 21.97 20.31 -2.41
N ARG A 375 22.62 20.30 -3.56
CA ARG A 375 24.06 20.49 -3.70
C ARG A 375 24.48 21.87 -3.18
N ASP A 376 23.74 22.89 -3.53
CA ASP A 376 24.08 24.28 -3.18
C ASP A 376 23.79 24.62 -1.71
N SER A 377 22.92 23.83 -1.07
CA SER A 377 22.55 23.97 0.37
C SER A 377 23.30 23.02 1.31
N ARG A 378 24.21 22.18 0.80
CA ARG A 378 24.96 21.24 1.63
C ARG A 378 26.05 21.90 2.47
N ASP A 379 26.31 21.35 3.63
CA ASP A 379 27.44 21.71 4.50
C ASP A 379 28.75 21.00 4.07
N ALA A 380 29.81 21.23 4.85
CA ALA A 380 31.11 20.60 4.64
C ALA A 380 31.07 19.05 4.74
N THR A 381 30.10 18.50 5.45
CA THR A 381 29.87 17.05 5.58
C THR A 381 28.99 16.50 4.46
N ARG A 382 28.62 17.32 3.49
CA ARG A 382 27.73 17.03 2.36
C ARG A 382 26.29 16.74 2.76
N LEU A 383 25.88 17.15 3.93
CA LEU A 383 24.49 17.05 4.40
C LEU A 383 23.72 18.31 3.99
N SER A 384 22.63 18.16 3.28
CA SER A 384 21.62 19.19 3.10
C SER A 384 20.51 18.96 4.13
N ALA A 385 20.37 19.88 5.07
CA ALA A 385 19.38 19.80 6.15
C ALA A 385 18.01 20.35 5.74
N LEU A 386 17.75 20.58 4.46
CA LEU A 386 16.47 21.08 3.95
C LEU A 386 15.37 20.03 4.12
N SER A 387 14.20 20.46 4.58
CA SER A 387 12.97 19.65 4.53
C SER A 387 12.42 19.55 3.10
N VAL A 388 11.44 18.69 2.88
CA VAL A 388 10.73 18.61 1.58
C VAL A 388 10.02 19.93 1.28
N GLU A 389 9.44 20.57 2.30
CA GLU A 389 8.78 21.88 2.17
C GLU A 389 9.78 22.96 1.77
N ASP A 390 10.97 23.01 2.41
CA ASP A 390 12.03 23.96 2.06
C ASP A 390 12.51 23.77 0.61
N LEU A 391 12.69 22.52 0.19
CA LEU A 391 13.05 22.19 -1.18
C LEU A 391 11.96 22.62 -2.15
N THR A 392 10.70 22.35 -1.83
CA THR A 392 9.55 22.74 -2.67
C THR A 392 9.49 24.26 -2.84
N ALA A 393 9.79 25.01 -1.78
CA ALA A 393 9.81 26.48 -1.82
C ALA A 393 10.98 27.05 -2.63
N ARG A 394 12.13 26.34 -2.67
CA ARG A 394 13.38 26.84 -3.29
C ARG A 394 13.59 26.38 -4.73
N VAL A 395 12.95 25.31 -5.20
CA VAL A 395 13.13 24.78 -6.56
C VAL A 395 12.29 25.58 -7.57
N PRO A 396 12.90 26.38 -8.49
CA PRO A 396 12.17 27.12 -9.50
C PRO A 396 11.93 26.27 -10.77
N PRO A 397 10.81 26.44 -11.52
CA PRO A 397 9.58 27.07 -11.06
C PRO A 397 8.96 26.24 -9.93
N LYS A 398 8.08 26.83 -9.13
CA LYS A 398 7.49 26.19 -7.96
C LYS A 398 6.91 24.80 -8.30
N LEU A 399 7.43 23.76 -7.67
CA LEU A 399 6.98 22.38 -7.80
C LEU A 399 6.05 22.03 -6.64
N GLY A 400 5.20 21.01 -6.81
CA GLY A 400 4.45 20.46 -5.69
C GLY A 400 5.29 19.46 -4.87
N ASP A 401 5.01 19.35 -3.57
CA ASP A 401 5.71 18.46 -2.62
C ASP A 401 5.82 17.02 -3.10
N ARG A 402 4.78 16.52 -3.78
CA ARG A 402 4.76 15.15 -4.34
C ARG A 402 5.82 14.95 -5.42
N LYS A 403 6.00 15.93 -6.29
CA LYS A 403 6.98 15.88 -7.38
C LYS A 403 8.41 15.97 -6.83
N VAL A 404 8.63 16.85 -5.84
CA VAL A 404 9.92 16.96 -5.12
C VAL A 404 10.22 15.64 -4.37
N SER A 405 9.25 15.10 -3.63
CA SER A 405 9.41 13.81 -2.93
C SER A 405 9.70 12.65 -3.90
N ALA A 406 9.11 12.65 -5.09
CA ALA A 406 9.40 11.65 -6.11
C ALA A 406 10.82 11.79 -6.67
N ALA A 407 11.30 13.02 -6.88
CA ALA A 407 12.67 13.29 -7.31
C ALA A 407 13.69 12.83 -6.24
N LEU A 408 13.42 13.10 -4.96
CA LEU A 408 14.25 12.62 -3.85
C LEU A 408 14.32 11.10 -3.79
N ARG A 409 13.18 10.41 -3.97
CA ARG A 409 13.17 8.94 -4.04
C ARG A 409 14.00 8.39 -5.21
N ALA A 410 13.91 9.03 -6.38
CA ALA A 410 14.71 8.62 -7.54
C ALA A 410 16.21 8.81 -7.29
N LEU A 411 16.61 9.93 -6.68
CA LEU A 411 17.99 10.20 -6.29
C LEU A 411 18.50 9.22 -5.22
N ALA A 412 17.67 8.90 -4.22
CA ALA A 412 18.02 7.92 -3.20
C ALA A 412 18.17 6.51 -3.79
N ALA A 413 17.23 6.09 -4.64
CA ALA A 413 17.26 4.78 -5.29
C ALA A 413 18.47 4.60 -6.22
N SER A 414 18.98 5.69 -6.79
CA SER A 414 20.20 5.66 -7.61
C SER A 414 21.49 5.71 -6.80
N GLY A 415 21.43 5.89 -5.48
CA GLY A 415 22.61 6.08 -4.63
C GLY A 415 23.20 7.49 -4.69
N ALA A 416 22.62 8.42 -5.45
CA ALA A 416 23.11 9.81 -5.51
C ALA A 416 23.01 10.53 -4.15
N LEU A 417 22.05 10.13 -3.32
CA LEU A 417 21.91 10.61 -1.94
C LEU A 417 21.45 9.49 -1.00
N ALA A 418 21.71 9.67 0.28
CA ALA A 418 21.13 8.90 1.39
C ALA A 418 20.24 9.81 2.23
N VAL A 419 19.08 9.28 2.64
CA VAL A 419 18.18 9.97 3.57
C VAL A 419 18.67 9.71 4.98
N GLU A 420 19.01 10.74 5.70
CA GLU A 420 19.39 10.65 7.11
C GLU A 420 18.20 11.00 8.00
N ALA A 421 17.94 10.11 8.95
CA ALA A 421 16.95 10.39 9.98
C ALA A 421 17.41 11.57 10.87
N PRO A 422 16.49 12.35 11.45
CA PRO A 422 16.83 13.34 12.44
C PRO A 422 17.69 12.73 13.55
N ALA A 423 18.76 13.41 13.94
CA ALA A 423 19.62 12.95 15.02
C ALA A 423 18.84 12.91 16.34
N LEU A 424 19.01 11.85 17.13
CA LEU A 424 18.32 11.70 18.41
C LEU A 424 18.67 12.82 19.39
N ASN A 425 19.87 13.35 19.29
CA ASN A 425 20.44 14.34 20.18
C ASN A 425 20.33 15.79 19.68
N ARG A 426 19.76 16.07 18.53
CA ARG A 426 19.59 17.43 18.01
C ARG A 426 18.14 17.82 17.89
N ALA A 427 17.80 18.99 18.48
CA ALA A 427 16.46 19.51 18.48
C ALA A 427 16.44 21.00 18.12
N PHE A 428 15.50 21.43 17.30
CA PHE A 428 15.12 22.83 17.21
C PHE A 428 14.04 23.07 18.25
N VAL A 429 14.30 24.02 19.16
CA VAL A 429 13.41 24.31 20.29
C VAL A 429 13.06 25.79 20.29
N ARG A 430 11.79 26.10 20.43
CA ARG A 430 11.27 27.45 20.67
C ARG A 430 10.43 27.47 21.94
N LEU A 431 10.76 28.36 22.85
CA LEU A 431 9.98 28.55 24.06
C LEU A 431 8.71 29.37 23.75
N LEU A 432 7.54 28.82 24.10
CA LEU A 432 6.25 29.48 23.91
C LEU A 432 5.70 30.10 25.17
N ALA A 433 6.01 29.49 26.32
CA ALA A 433 5.49 29.93 27.60
C ALA A 433 6.31 31.08 28.20
N THR A 434 5.63 32.00 28.87
CA THR A 434 6.27 33.09 29.65
C THR A 434 6.91 32.56 30.95
N PRO A 435 7.96 33.20 31.46
CA PRO A 435 8.56 32.82 32.77
C PRO A 435 7.53 32.74 33.90
N ALA A 436 6.58 33.66 33.94
CA ALA A 436 5.51 33.68 34.96
C ALA A 436 4.65 32.41 34.88
N ARG A 437 4.24 31.98 33.67
CA ARG A 437 3.46 30.74 33.45
C ARG A 437 4.25 29.49 33.86
N ILE A 438 5.54 29.45 33.54
CA ILE A 438 6.43 28.34 33.91
C ILE A 438 6.53 28.24 35.45
N THR A 439 6.76 29.37 36.12
CA THR A 439 6.94 29.39 37.56
C THR A 439 5.64 29.06 38.31
N ALA A 440 4.48 29.50 37.80
CA ALA A 440 3.20 29.25 38.45
C ALA A 440 2.74 27.79 38.32
N ASN A 441 2.94 27.17 37.13
CA ASN A 441 2.30 25.89 36.80
C ASN A 441 3.24 24.68 36.93
N LEU A 442 4.56 24.88 36.93
CA LEU A 442 5.54 23.78 36.97
C LEU A 442 6.22 23.74 38.34
N GLN A 443 5.44 23.40 39.39
CA GLN A 443 5.89 23.22 40.76
C GLN A 443 5.63 21.78 41.25
N GLY A 444 6.16 21.42 42.43
CA GLY A 444 5.96 20.11 43.03
C GLY A 444 6.42 18.97 42.14
N GLU A 445 5.56 18.03 41.82
CA GLU A 445 5.84 16.87 40.97
C GLU A 445 6.29 17.26 39.56
N ARG A 446 6.01 18.48 39.13
CA ARG A 446 6.41 19.00 37.82
C ARG A 446 7.69 19.85 37.85
N ALA A 447 8.41 19.86 38.93
CA ALA A 447 9.68 20.59 39.06
C ALA A 447 10.71 20.11 38.02
N PHE A 448 10.70 18.85 37.66
CA PHE A 448 11.55 18.29 36.64
C PHE A 448 11.33 18.95 35.24
N ASP A 449 10.10 19.17 34.85
CA ASP A 449 9.75 19.86 33.60
C ASP A 449 10.29 21.29 33.56
N ARG A 450 10.17 21.98 34.69
CA ARG A 450 10.72 23.35 34.89
C ARG A 450 12.25 23.37 34.76
N ASP A 451 12.91 22.38 35.34
CA ASP A 451 14.37 22.30 35.30
C ASP A 451 14.89 21.97 33.90
N VAL A 452 14.19 21.15 33.13
CA VAL A 452 14.46 20.94 31.70
C VAL A 452 14.31 22.26 30.92
N LEU A 453 13.25 23.04 31.14
CA LEU A 453 13.08 24.34 30.48
C LEU A 453 14.18 25.35 30.85
N ARG A 454 14.63 25.36 32.11
CA ARG A 454 15.77 26.17 32.54
C ARG A 454 17.08 25.77 31.88
N ALA A 455 17.32 24.48 31.76
CA ALA A 455 18.52 23.97 31.08
C ALA A 455 18.52 24.31 29.60
N LEU A 456 17.38 24.16 28.92
CA LEU A 456 17.21 24.59 27.53
C LEU A 456 17.47 26.09 27.35
N TRP A 457 16.96 26.92 28.26
CA TRP A 457 17.24 28.36 28.27
C TRP A 457 18.74 28.67 28.45
N ARG A 458 19.42 27.98 29.39
CA ARG A 458 20.86 28.18 29.61
C ARG A 458 21.70 27.85 28.37
N VAL A 459 21.30 26.80 27.62
CA VAL A 459 22.02 26.37 26.39
C VAL A 459 21.65 27.23 25.18
N GLY A 460 20.37 27.56 25.02
CA GLY A 460 19.85 28.29 23.85
C GLY A 460 19.87 29.80 23.99
N GLY A 461 19.99 30.32 25.22
CA GLY A 461 19.97 31.75 25.49
C GLY A 461 18.68 32.44 25.04
N PRO A 462 18.69 33.78 24.85
CA PRO A 462 17.53 34.53 24.36
C PRO A 462 17.00 34.08 23.01
N ALA A 463 17.86 33.50 22.18
CA ALA A 463 17.48 32.99 20.85
C ALA A 463 16.42 31.89 20.90
N ILE A 464 16.24 31.20 22.04
CA ILE A 464 15.21 30.15 22.19
C ILE A 464 13.78 30.70 22.09
N GLN A 465 13.55 31.98 22.26
CA GLN A 465 12.24 32.63 22.08
C GLN A 465 11.83 32.69 20.60
N ILE A 466 12.79 32.81 19.68
CA ILE A 466 12.58 32.79 18.24
C ILE A 466 12.77 31.37 17.67
N GLY A 467 13.49 30.53 18.41
CA GLY A 467 13.84 29.16 18.05
C GLY A 467 15.32 28.97 17.76
N VAL A 468 15.91 27.96 18.34
CA VAL A 468 17.34 27.64 18.23
C VAL A 468 17.57 26.14 18.16
N SER A 469 18.58 25.72 17.40
CA SER A 469 19.03 24.32 17.38
C SER A 469 19.90 24.04 18.60
N ILE A 470 19.53 23.06 19.39
CA ILE A 470 20.20 22.64 20.62
C ILE A 470 20.68 21.19 20.46
N ASP A 471 21.89 20.92 20.89
CA ASP A 471 22.39 19.58 21.10
C ASP A 471 21.94 19.11 22.51
N LEU A 472 21.01 18.15 22.53
CA LEU A 472 20.42 17.63 23.78
C LEU A 472 21.45 16.93 24.67
N ASP A 473 22.56 16.47 24.13
CA ASP A 473 23.64 15.84 24.91
C ASP A 473 24.46 16.89 25.72
N ARG A 474 24.27 18.19 25.44
CA ARG A 474 24.80 19.30 26.27
C ARG A 474 23.98 19.60 27.50
N LEU A 475 22.79 19.02 27.60
CA LEU A 475 21.96 19.14 28.80
C LEU A 475 22.45 18.20 29.91
N PRO A 476 22.18 18.49 31.19
CA PRO A 476 22.56 17.64 32.32
C PRO A 476 22.17 16.17 32.11
N ARG A 477 23.08 15.26 32.42
CA ARG A 477 22.87 13.79 32.26
C ARG A 477 21.76 13.25 33.15
N ASP A 478 21.46 13.96 34.25
CA ASP A 478 20.37 13.63 35.18
C ASP A 478 18.98 13.68 34.55
N PHE A 479 18.85 14.25 33.33
CA PHE A 479 17.60 14.23 32.56
C PHE A 479 17.37 12.94 31.75
N GLY A 480 18.25 11.93 31.89
CA GLY A 480 18.06 10.62 31.28
C GLY A 480 18.45 10.52 29.80
N GLY A 481 19.19 11.52 29.28
CA GLY A 481 19.68 11.57 27.91
C GLY A 481 18.63 11.98 26.87
N SER A 482 19.06 12.06 25.62
CA SER A 482 18.28 12.62 24.50
C SER A 482 16.94 11.91 24.24
N TYR A 483 16.82 10.63 24.57
CA TYR A 483 15.55 9.88 24.42
C TYR A 483 14.52 10.28 25.49
N ALA A 484 14.93 10.35 26.75
CA ALA A 484 14.05 10.75 27.86
C ALA A 484 13.64 12.22 27.71
N LEU A 485 14.59 13.09 27.31
CA LEU A 485 14.31 14.49 27.01
C LEU A 485 13.28 14.67 25.90
N ALA A 486 13.29 13.82 24.86
CA ALA A 486 12.30 13.89 23.80
C ALA A 486 10.87 13.64 24.34
N ILE A 487 10.68 12.67 25.23
CA ILE A 487 9.37 12.39 25.86
C ILE A 487 8.89 13.61 26.67
N VAL A 488 9.80 14.25 27.40
CA VAL A 488 9.48 15.46 28.14
C VAL A 488 9.12 16.62 27.22
N LEU A 489 9.88 16.80 26.15
CA LEU A 489 9.62 17.84 25.15
C LEU A 489 8.28 17.63 24.42
N ASP A 490 7.92 16.38 24.10
CA ASP A 490 6.61 16.04 23.50
C ASP A 490 5.46 16.43 24.45
N ARG A 491 5.59 16.11 25.74
CA ARG A 491 4.62 16.51 26.77
C ARG A 491 4.53 18.04 26.91
N LEU A 492 5.67 18.73 27.02
CA LEU A 492 5.72 20.20 27.11
C LEU A 492 5.18 20.88 25.85
N GLN A 493 5.31 20.25 24.67
CA GLN A 493 4.73 20.74 23.43
C GLN A 493 3.21 20.58 23.42
N SER A 494 2.68 19.43 23.86
CA SER A 494 1.24 19.20 23.93
C SER A 494 0.54 20.22 24.85
N GLU A 495 1.25 20.69 25.88
CA GLU A 495 0.79 21.70 26.81
C GLU A 495 1.19 23.14 26.41
N GLN A 496 1.76 23.33 25.21
CA GLN A 496 2.16 24.65 24.69
C GLN A 496 3.18 25.43 25.56
N TYR A 497 4.12 24.74 26.17
CA TYR A 497 5.28 25.38 26.83
C TYR A 497 6.41 25.59 25.84
N VAL A 498 6.61 24.66 24.90
CA VAL A 498 7.60 24.73 23.86
C VAL A 498 6.99 24.32 22.51
N ALA A 499 7.61 24.75 21.41
CA ALA A 499 7.52 24.08 20.14
C ALA A 499 8.89 23.46 19.85
N TRP A 500 8.92 22.17 19.50
CA TRP A 500 10.17 21.50 19.22
C TRP A 500 10.06 20.51 18.06
N THR A 501 11.19 20.28 17.39
CA THR A 501 11.32 19.24 16.35
C THR A 501 12.74 18.69 16.40
N ARG A 502 12.91 17.40 16.12
CA ARG A 502 14.24 16.84 15.94
C ARG A 502 14.89 17.43 14.69
N THR A 503 16.18 17.75 14.78
CA THR A 503 16.97 18.29 13.67
C THR A 503 18.20 17.43 13.40
N GLY A 504 18.96 17.78 12.36
CA GLY A 504 20.18 17.05 11.98
C GLY A 504 19.90 15.89 11.02
N GLY A 505 18.64 15.65 10.63
CA GLY A 505 18.28 14.82 9.49
C GLY A 505 18.38 15.61 8.19
N GLY A 506 18.29 14.91 7.07
CA GLY A 506 18.33 15.54 5.76
C GLY A 506 18.77 14.58 4.66
N PHE A 507 19.45 15.13 3.68
CA PHE A 507 19.90 14.39 2.51
C PHE A 507 21.43 14.47 2.41
N ARG A 508 22.12 13.37 2.67
CA ARG A 508 23.58 13.26 2.49
C ARG A 508 23.88 12.92 1.05
N LEU A 509 24.61 13.80 0.39
CA LEU A 509 24.96 13.66 -1.02
C LEU A 509 26.18 12.73 -1.18
N ASP A 510 26.09 11.83 -2.18
CA ASP A 510 27.21 10.94 -2.52
C ASP A 510 28.41 11.75 -3.05
N PRO A 511 29.65 11.41 -2.60
CA PRO A 511 30.86 12.10 -3.02
C PRO A 511 31.12 12.10 -4.51
N GLN A 512 30.70 11.05 -5.21
CA GLN A 512 30.96 10.85 -6.63
C GLN A 512 29.94 11.61 -7.51
N SER A 513 28.77 11.90 -6.99
CA SER A 513 27.69 12.63 -7.67
C SER A 513 27.91 14.14 -7.57
N ARG A 514 28.87 14.69 -8.32
CA ARG A 514 29.25 16.13 -8.24
C ARG A 514 28.41 17.03 -9.14
N ASP A 515 28.02 16.55 -10.32
CA ASP A 515 27.29 17.33 -11.32
C ASP A 515 25.92 16.70 -11.61
N ALA A 516 24.89 17.53 -11.78
CA ALA A 516 23.54 17.14 -12.15
C ALA A 516 23.49 16.33 -13.47
N LYS A 517 24.42 16.59 -14.38
CA LYS A 517 24.54 15.88 -15.67
C LYS A 517 24.96 14.42 -15.54
N TRP A 518 25.70 14.10 -14.47
CA TRP A 518 26.31 12.78 -14.23
C TRP A 518 25.69 12.02 -13.07
N LEU A 519 24.41 12.32 -12.76
CA LEU A 519 23.67 11.57 -11.76
C LEU A 519 23.52 10.10 -12.18
N PRO A 520 23.76 9.13 -11.25
CA PRO A 520 23.69 7.70 -11.55
C PRO A 520 22.23 7.19 -11.67
N VAL A 521 21.33 8.03 -12.14
CA VAL A 521 19.90 7.73 -12.29
C VAL A 521 19.66 6.95 -13.58
N ASP A 522 19.00 5.81 -13.50
CA ASP A 522 18.53 5.08 -14.69
C ASP A 522 17.31 5.77 -15.30
N TRP A 523 17.59 6.75 -16.16
CA TRP A 523 16.58 7.52 -16.88
C TRP A 523 15.65 6.66 -17.73
N ARG A 524 16.18 5.57 -18.32
CA ARG A 524 15.40 4.64 -19.13
C ARG A 524 14.42 3.85 -18.27
N ALA A 525 14.84 3.43 -17.08
CA ALA A 525 13.95 2.74 -16.14
C ALA A 525 12.82 3.65 -15.66
N LEU A 526 13.12 4.92 -15.33
CA LEU A 526 12.09 5.89 -14.93
C LEU A 526 11.07 6.11 -16.04
N GLU A 527 11.51 6.30 -17.27
CA GLU A 527 10.61 6.50 -18.41
C GLU A 527 9.78 5.24 -18.73
N ARG A 528 10.38 4.05 -18.67
CA ARG A 528 9.64 2.78 -18.81
C ARG A 528 8.53 2.66 -17.78
N ARG A 529 8.78 3.00 -16.51
CA ARG A 529 7.76 2.97 -15.44
C ARG A 529 6.62 3.96 -15.75
N ARG A 530 6.95 5.18 -16.14
CA ARG A 530 5.96 6.19 -16.53
C ARG A 530 5.08 5.71 -17.67
N LEU A 531 5.67 5.14 -18.72
CA LEU A 531 4.94 4.57 -19.86
C LEU A 531 4.08 3.36 -19.46
N SER A 532 4.56 2.53 -18.56
CA SER A 532 3.80 1.40 -18.02
C SER A 532 2.55 1.87 -17.27
N ASP A 533 2.67 2.89 -16.42
CA ASP A 533 1.51 3.44 -15.70
C ASP A 533 0.50 4.09 -16.65
N LEU A 534 0.96 4.80 -17.68
CA LEU A 534 0.08 5.32 -18.73
C LEU A 534 -0.62 4.20 -19.51
N SER A 535 0.09 3.12 -19.83
CA SER A 535 -0.49 1.96 -20.53
C SER A 535 -1.59 1.27 -19.70
N ARG A 536 -1.42 1.19 -18.37
CA ARG A 536 -2.45 0.68 -17.45
C ARG A 536 -3.68 1.60 -17.41
N LEU A 537 -3.46 2.91 -17.37
CA LEU A 537 -4.54 3.88 -17.46
C LEU A 537 -5.30 3.76 -18.78
N ASP A 538 -4.57 3.55 -19.89
CA ASP A 538 -5.16 3.26 -21.21
C ASP A 538 -5.98 1.98 -21.22
N ALA A 539 -5.57 0.96 -20.48
CA ALA A 539 -6.34 -0.30 -20.37
C ALA A 539 -7.70 -0.06 -19.71
N VAL A 540 -7.78 0.75 -18.65
CA VAL A 540 -9.07 1.12 -18.03
C VAL A 540 -9.93 1.94 -18.99
N GLN A 541 -9.33 2.87 -19.71
CA GLN A 541 -10.02 3.67 -20.72
C GLN A 541 -10.62 2.77 -21.81
N ARG A 542 -9.85 1.81 -22.33
CA ARG A 542 -10.33 0.82 -23.31
C ARG A 542 -11.44 -0.05 -22.74
N TYR A 543 -11.33 -0.49 -21.46
CA TYR A 543 -12.40 -1.20 -20.77
C TYR A 543 -13.69 -0.39 -20.70
N ALA A 544 -13.60 0.88 -20.32
CA ALA A 544 -14.76 1.76 -20.25
C ALA A 544 -15.44 1.94 -21.61
N GLN A 545 -14.69 1.94 -22.70
CA GLN A 545 -15.15 2.18 -24.07
C GLN A 545 -15.43 0.89 -24.87
N THR A 546 -15.12 -0.29 -24.32
CA THR A 546 -15.26 -1.53 -25.09
C THR A 546 -16.69 -1.76 -25.56
N ARG A 547 -16.83 -2.31 -26.76
CA ARG A 547 -18.09 -2.74 -27.34
C ARG A 547 -18.33 -4.24 -27.16
N THR A 548 -17.32 -4.98 -26.68
CA THR A 548 -17.38 -6.42 -26.41
C THR A 548 -17.74 -6.69 -24.95
N CYS A 549 -17.88 -7.95 -24.60
CA CYS A 549 -18.18 -8.38 -23.25
C CYS A 549 -17.18 -7.81 -22.22
N ARG A 550 -17.67 -7.16 -21.19
CA ARG A 550 -16.87 -6.52 -20.14
C ARG A 550 -16.12 -7.54 -19.30
N ARG A 551 -16.77 -8.66 -18.98
CA ARG A 551 -16.16 -9.74 -18.22
C ARG A 551 -15.02 -10.36 -19.02
N ALA A 552 -15.25 -10.70 -20.29
CA ALA A 552 -14.22 -11.21 -21.18
C ALA A 552 -13.01 -10.27 -21.28
N PHE A 553 -13.25 -8.96 -21.34
CA PHE A 553 -12.17 -7.98 -21.37
C PHE A 553 -11.27 -8.08 -20.12
N VAL A 554 -11.87 -8.14 -18.93
CA VAL A 554 -11.14 -8.28 -17.66
C VAL A 554 -10.38 -9.60 -17.60
N LEU A 555 -11.05 -10.71 -17.90
CA LEU A 555 -10.43 -12.05 -17.87
C LEU A 555 -9.22 -12.15 -18.82
N ARG A 556 -9.35 -11.64 -20.04
CA ARG A 556 -8.24 -11.59 -21.01
C ARG A 556 -7.09 -10.71 -20.57
N TYR A 557 -7.40 -9.58 -19.93
CA TYR A 557 -6.37 -8.70 -19.37
C TYR A 557 -5.50 -9.43 -18.33
N PHE A 558 -6.12 -10.23 -17.48
CA PHE A 558 -5.40 -11.07 -16.52
C PHE A 558 -4.88 -12.39 -17.11
N GLY A 559 -5.13 -12.65 -18.39
CA GLY A 559 -4.71 -13.90 -19.03
C GLY A 559 -5.33 -15.13 -18.37
N ASP A 560 -6.64 -15.03 -18.04
CA ASP A 560 -7.42 -16.18 -17.57
C ASP A 560 -7.68 -17.12 -18.76
N PRO A 561 -7.30 -18.41 -18.65
CA PRO A 561 -7.48 -19.36 -19.77
C PRO A 561 -8.96 -19.65 -20.07
N ASP A 562 -9.86 -19.43 -19.10
CA ASP A 562 -11.29 -19.72 -19.21
C ASP A 562 -12.11 -18.52 -19.72
N ALA A 563 -11.45 -17.47 -20.24
CA ALA A 563 -12.11 -16.28 -20.74
C ALA A 563 -13.00 -16.57 -21.96
N ARG A 564 -14.33 -16.50 -21.80
CA ARG A 564 -15.33 -16.67 -22.86
C ARG A 564 -15.63 -15.33 -23.53
N ASP A 565 -16.13 -15.36 -24.76
CA ASP A 565 -16.47 -14.14 -25.52
C ASP A 565 -17.69 -13.40 -24.98
N THR A 566 -18.62 -14.09 -24.33
CA THR A 566 -19.85 -13.57 -23.72
C THR A 566 -19.98 -14.05 -22.28
N CYS A 567 -20.74 -13.33 -21.47
CA CYS A 567 -20.96 -13.67 -20.06
C CYS A 567 -22.44 -13.61 -19.62
N ASP A 568 -23.32 -13.18 -20.51
CA ASP A 568 -24.78 -13.04 -20.30
C ASP A 568 -25.19 -12.24 -19.04
N ALA A 569 -24.23 -11.49 -18.47
CA ALA A 569 -24.40 -10.76 -17.22
C ALA A 569 -23.78 -9.36 -17.21
N CYS A 570 -23.26 -8.82 -18.30
CA CYS A 570 -22.81 -7.43 -18.37
C CYS A 570 -23.70 -6.59 -19.26
N ASP A 571 -23.63 -5.27 -19.13
CA ASP A 571 -24.42 -4.33 -19.94
C ASP A 571 -24.33 -4.60 -21.44
N ARG A 572 -23.17 -5.05 -21.93
CA ARG A 572 -22.93 -5.37 -23.36
C ARG A 572 -23.63 -6.64 -23.79
N CYS A 573 -23.52 -7.71 -23.01
CA CYS A 573 -24.16 -8.99 -23.33
C CYS A 573 -25.68 -8.93 -23.16
N LEU A 574 -26.17 -8.13 -22.19
CA LEU A 574 -27.60 -7.96 -21.95
C LEU A 574 -28.27 -6.95 -22.89
N GLY A 575 -27.51 -6.32 -23.78
CA GLY A 575 -28.05 -5.30 -24.69
C GLY A 575 -28.68 -4.10 -23.98
N ILE A 576 -28.27 -3.84 -22.72
CA ILE A 576 -28.80 -2.72 -21.94
C ILE A 576 -28.27 -1.43 -22.59
N PRO A 577 -29.16 -0.54 -23.09
CA PRO A 577 -28.73 0.73 -23.66
C PRO A 577 -28.22 1.61 -22.50
N GLY A 578 -26.95 1.53 -22.28
CA GLY A 578 -26.28 2.40 -21.34
C GLY A 578 -25.22 3.13 -22.11
N VAL A 579 -25.49 4.35 -22.49
CA VAL A 579 -24.52 5.29 -23.02
C VAL A 579 -24.73 5.63 -24.49
N PRO A 580 -24.99 6.91 -24.80
CA PRO A 580 -24.75 7.42 -26.14
C PRO A 580 -23.32 7.05 -26.53
N SER A 581 -23.15 6.49 -27.73
CA SER A 581 -21.84 6.40 -28.37
C SER A 581 -21.18 7.78 -28.24
N PRO A 582 -19.93 7.90 -27.82
CA PRO A 582 -19.31 9.21 -27.84
C PRO A 582 -19.42 9.70 -29.28
N ALA A 583 -20.20 10.75 -29.49
CA ALA A 583 -20.09 11.54 -30.69
C ALA A 583 -18.60 11.82 -30.82
N GLN A 584 -18.04 11.51 -31.97
CA GLN A 584 -16.64 11.54 -32.37
C GLN A 584 -15.80 12.45 -31.47
N ALA A 585 -14.84 11.86 -30.79
CA ALA A 585 -13.84 12.64 -30.07
C ALA A 585 -13.30 13.72 -31.03
N PRO A 586 -13.20 14.98 -30.62
CA PRO A 586 -12.62 16.01 -31.48
C PRO A 586 -11.23 15.51 -31.87
N THR A 587 -11.01 15.47 -33.19
CA THR A 587 -9.71 15.15 -33.79
C THR A 587 -8.64 16.00 -33.09
N PRO A 588 -7.50 15.45 -32.66
CA PRO A 588 -6.45 16.25 -32.06
C PRO A 588 -6.08 17.34 -33.05
N LEU A 589 -6.21 18.60 -32.64
CA LEU A 589 -5.78 19.74 -33.41
C LEU A 589 -4.34 19.48 -33.85
N SER A 590 -4.14 19.29 -35.16
CA SER A 590 -2.83 19.20 -35.77
C SER A 590 -2.06 20.46 -35.36
N ARG A 591 -0.96 20.29 -34.65
CA ARG A 591 -0.03 21.39 -34.38
C ARG A 591 0.43 21.93 -35.73
N SER A 592 -0.11 23.05 -36.13
CA SER A 592 0.39 23.84 -37.24
C SER A 592 1.85 24.17 -36.97
N ARG A 593 2.74 23.57 -37.77
CA ARG A 593 4.14 23.99 -37.85
C ARG A 593 4.15 25.39 -38.48
N THR A 594 4.23 26.39 -37.64
CA THR A 594 4.58 27.75 -38.11
C THR A 594 6.05 27.72 -38.50
N ARG A 595 6.31 27.68 -39.82
CA ARG A 595 7.63 27.94 -40.38
C ARG A 595 7.98 29.40 -40.07
N LEU A 596 8.94 29.63 -39.22
CA LEU A 596 9.67 30.88 -39.18
C LEU A 596 10.53 30.97 -40.46
N GLN A 597 10.08 31.78 -41.42
CA GLN A 597 10.94 32.25 -42.50
C GLN A 597 11.89 33.29 -41.91
N ARG A 598 13.17 33.09 -42.20
CA ARG A 598 14.24 34.06 -41.95
C ARG A 598 14.09 35.22 -42.95
N SER A 599 14.16 36.42 -42.48
CA SER A 599 14.76 37.57 -43.16
C SER A 599 15.53 38.40 -42.15
#